data_4ee858790ff4583686e2cbf1b9a172d9
#
_entry.id   4ee858790ff4583686e2cbf1b9a172d9
#
_cell.length_a   1.000
_cell.length_b   1.000
_cell.length_c   1.000
_cell.angle_alpha   90.00
_cell.angle_beta   90.00
_cell.angle_gamma   90.00
#
_symmetry.space_group_name_H-M   'P 1'
#
loop_
_entity.id
_entity.type
_entity.pdbx_description
1 polymer ?
#
loop_
_entity_poly.entity_id
_entity_poly.type
_entity_poly.pdbx_seq_one_letter_code
_entity_poly.pdbx_strand_id
1 'polypeptide(L)'
;MDICREFFTYLNTNQVRYCHWKSTIRLSEGLNGKTDLDLLIHQNDKQSFDEALGKFDFKRILSPKWKRYPGVEDYIGFDRSTTALIHLHVHYNLVLGEKHLKGHHLRIEEYILKTRVFVDTMPVVQPEVELLLAIIRVHMKSEVYEIALNQLKKYLRPARPPYTTGIWEELVFLVKKTSPEIFRNVLRELNLPVSEQLFMDYLEKLSQSTISSHDILYLRQHIFERLRPFKRISPVHYSAIKAFIKLRTLPLMPALKNKKVLPETGRIIALVGADGSGKSTLVRDLQSWLSWKLSVRTVYFGIPESMVTSCVQTVNRVLGIAEKYLPGKQVKKNLRYIMRYTDAGQWIFIARGRLALFKKSRKLASSGSIVITDRYPLALFKSMDHPMDGPRLQSQAIYMPFAVNLEKSTYDQIGLPDRIFALQADFPALRKRKDNLDEQQHIKKVEAVNALKPSECIMPINVNRPYEDVLKDLKREIWRLL
;
A
#
# COMPACT_ATOMS: atom_id res chain seq x y z
N MET A 1 21.13 -2.98 -1.57
CA MET A 1 20.27 -4.12 -1.94
C MET A 1 20.75 -4.71 -3.23
N ASP A 2 20.69 -6.03 -3.32
CA ASP A 2 21.22 -6.76 -4.47
C ASP A 2 20.45 -6.47 -5.74
N ILE A 3 19.12 -6.44 -5.68
CA ILE A 3 18.29 -6.14 -6.85
C ILE A 3 18.60 -4.77 -7.47
N CYS A 4 18.81 -3.72 -6.68
CA CYS A 4 19.14 -2.40 -7.23
C CYS A 4 20.48 -2.41 -7.95
N ARG A 5 21.50 -3.00 -7.30
CA ARG A 5 22.85 -3.11 -7.91
C ARG A 5 22.82 -3.87 -9.23
N GLU A 6 22.20 -5.04 -9.26
CA GLU A 6 22.08 -5.88 -10.44
C GLU A 6 21.26 -5.21 -11.55
N PHE A 7 20.12 -4.63 -11.21
CA PHE A 7 19.23 -3.95 -12.16
C PHE A 7 19.91 -2.75 -12.82
N PHE A 8 20.51 -1.84 -12.03
CA PHE A 8 21.17 -0.67 -12.60
C PHE A 8 22.47 -1.01 -13.34
N THR A 9 23.22 -2.04 -12.89
CA THR A 9 24.35 -2.58 -13.66
C THR A 9 23.88 -3.11 -15.02
N TYR A 10 22.78 -3.84 -15.06
CA TYR A 10 22.19 -4.34 -16.30
C TYR A 10 21.78 -3.20 -17.24
N LEU A 11 21.12 -2.15 -16.75
CA LEU A 11 20.75 -0.98 -17.56
C LEU A 11 21.98 -0.28 -18.13
N ASN A 12 23.03 -0.11 -17.34
CA ASN A 12 24.28 0.50 -17.79
C ASN A 12 24.99 -0.34 -18.86
N THR A 13 25.07 -1.66 -18.67
CA THR A 13 25.68 -2.59 -19.63
C THR A 13 24.93 -2.60 -20.96
N ASN A 14 23.60 -2.51 -20.93
CA ASN A 14 22.77 -2.47 -22.13
C ASN A 14 22.55 -1.03 -22.67
N GLN A 15 23.32 -0.07 -22.19
CA GLN A 15 23.35 1.32 -22.68
C GLN A 15 21.96 2.01 -22.65
N VAL A 16 21.07 1.60 -21.74
CA VAL A 16 19.78 2.28 -21.54
C VAL A 16 20.04 3.69 -21.04
N ARG A 17 19.48 4.70 -21.70
CA ARG A 17 19.63 6.11 -21.30
C ARG A 17 18.61 6.43 -20.21
N TYR A 18 19.10 6.57 -19.00
CA TYR A 18 18.30 6.93 -17.81
C TYR A 18 19.09 7.76 -16.82
N CYS A 19 18.40 8.40 -15.89
CA CYS A 19 19.01 8.97 -14.68
C CYS A 19 18.01 9.08 -13.55
N HIS A 20 18.50 9.13 -12.32
CA HIS A 20 17.73 9.57 -11.16
C HIS A 20 17.67 11.10 -11.18
N TRP A 21 16.47 11.68 -11.40
CA TRP A 21 16.35 13.08 -11.82
C TRP A 21 15.92 14.06 -10.72
N LYS A 22 15.67 13.60 -9.51
CA LYS A 22 15.31 14.46 -8.37
C LYS A 22 15.58 13.81 -7.03
N SER A 23 15.73 14.64 -6.00
CA SER A 23 15.94 14.22 -4.62
C SER A 23 17.18 13.34 -4.43
N THR A 24 18.29 13.67 -5.11
CA THR A 24 19.57 12.96 -5.05
C THR A 24 20.12 12.86 -3.62
N ILE A 25 19.77 13.82 -2.75
CA ILE A 25 20.07 13.76 -1.30
C ILE A 25 19.54 12.45 -0.64
N ARG A 26 18.48 11.84 -1.19
CA ARG A 26 17.86 10.61 -0.69
C ARG A 26 18.14 9.39 -1.55
N LEU A 27 19.09 9.46 -2.48
CA LEU A 27 19.41 8.36 -3.38
C LEU A 27 19.72 7.06 -2.61
N SER A 28 20.56 7.14 -1.59
CA SER A 28 20.90 5.97 -0.76
C SER A 28 19.66 5.37 -0.06
N GLU A 29 18.73 6.19 0.40
CA GLU A 29 17.47 5.72 0.98
C GLU A 29 16.60 5.00 -0.08
N GLY A 30 16.55 5.54 -1.30
CA GLY A 30 15.85 4.94 -2.43
C GLY A 30 16.42 3.58 -2.81
N LEU A 31 17.74 3.48 -2.96
CA LEU A 31 18.46 2.24 -3.24
C LEU A 31 18.28 1.17 -2.13
N ASN A 32 17.95 1.60 -0.91
CA ASN A 32 17.63 0.76 0.22
C ASN A 32 16.12 0.56 0.48
N GLY A 33 15.25 0.93 -0.48
CA GLY A 33 13.80 0.72 -0.41
C GLY A 33 13.08 1.53 0.67
N LYS A 34 13.67 2.60 1.16
CA LYS A 34 13.06 3.49 2.16
C LYS A 34 12.25 4.62 1.52
N THR A 35 12.66 5.06 0.32
CA THR A 35 12.00 6.08 -0.48
C THR A 35 11.83 5.64 -1.94
N ASP A 36 11.20 6.47 -2.76
CA ASP A 36 11.04 6.22 -4.20
C ASP A 36 12.35 6.49 -4.94
N LEU A 37 12.62 5.70 -5.98
CA LEU A 37 13.61 6.01 -7.00
C LEU A 37 12.90 6.67 -8.18
N ASP A 38 13.15 7.96 -8.37
CA ASP A 38 12.54 8.76 -9.43
C ASP A 38 13.42 8.72 -10.68
N LEU A 39 13.09 7.86 -11.63
CA LEU A 39 13.87 7.63 -12.85
C LEU A 39 13.29 8.40 -14.03
N LEU A 40 14.16 9.08 -14.77
CA LEU A 40 13.86 9.58 -16.09
C LEU A 40 14.47 8.61 -17.10
N ILE A 41 13.68 8.09 -18.03
CA ILE A 41 14.09 7.14 -19.06
C ILE A 41 13.87 7.80 -20.42
N HIS A 42 14.82 7.62 -21.33
CA HIS A 42 14.65 8.07 -22.72
C HIS A 42 13.54 7.28 -23.41
N GLN A 43 12.66 7.96 -24.13
CA GLN A 43 11.48 7.30 -24.75
C GLN A 43 11.85 6.18 -25.71
N ASN A 44 12.92 6.34 -26.49
CA ASN A 44 13.37 5.31 -27.43
C ASN A 44 13.91 4.05 -26.75
N ASP A 45 14.29 4.13 -25.47
CA ASP A 45 14.85 3.02 -24.72
C ASP A 45 13.80 2.33 -23.86
N LYS A 46 12.51 2.69 -24.05
CA LYS A 46 11.40 2.12 -23.28
C LYS A 46 11.33 0.60 -23.39
N GLN A 47 11.50 0.05 -24.59
CA GLN A 47 11.46 -1.40 -24.80
C GLN A 47 12.57 -2.11 -24.02
N SER A 48 13.82 -1.67 -24.13
CA SER A 48 14.94 -2.25 -23.40
C SER A 48 14.79 -2.11 -21.88
N PHE A 49 14.16 -1.02 -21.43
CA PHE A 49 13.82 -0.84 -20.03
C PHE A 49 12.71 -1.80 -19.56
N ASP A 50 11.66 -2.01 -20.37
CA ASP A 50 10.57 -2.96 -20.08
C ASP A 50 11.11 -4.41 -20.05
N GLU A 51 12.05 -4.77 -20.91
CA GLU A 51 12.76 -6.06 -20.89
C GLU A 51 13.56 -6.24 -19.57
N ALA A 52 14.27 -5.19 -19.15
CA ALA A 52 14.97 -5.20 -17.86
C ALA A 52 14.00 -5.38 -16.67
N LEU A 53 12.87 -4.67 -16.67
CA LEU A 53 11.85 -4.83 -15.62
C LEU A 53 11.34 -6.26 -15.54
N GLY A 54 11.09 -6.90 -16.69
CA GLY A 54 10.67 -8.31 -16.76
C GLY A 54 11.75 -9.26 -16.23
N LYS A 55 13.00 -9.06 -16.62
CA LYS A 55 14.14 -9.89 -16.20
C LYS A 55 14.36 -9.88 -14.68
N PHE A 56 14.16 -8.72 -14.05
CA PHE A 56 14.33 -8.53 -12.60
C PHE A 56 13.03 -8.64 -11.81
N ASP A 57 11.96 -9.14 -12.44
CA ASP A 57 10.65 -9.36 -11.81
C ASP A 57 10.06 -8.10 -11.14
N PHE A 58 10.29 -6.92 -11.76
CA PHE A 58 9.56 -5.73 -11.35
C PHE A 58 8.12 -5.78 -11.84
N LYS A 59 7.19 -5.54 -10.96
CA LYS A 59 5.75 -5.59 -11.24
C LYS A 59 5.21 -4.18 -11.41
N ARG A 60 4.46 -3.97 -12.50
CA ARG A 60 3.76 -2.71 -12.73
C ARG A 60 2.67 -2.52 -11.68
N ILE A 61 2.54 -1.30 -11.18
CA ILE A 61 1.46 -0.90 -10.25
C ILE A 61 0.82 0.39 -10.74
N LEU A 62 -0.47 0.56 -10.48
CA LEU A 62 -1.23 1.69 -11.00
C LEU A 62 -1.56 2.67 -9.89
N SER A 63 -1.15 3.90 -10.08
CA SER A 63 -1.64 5.02 -9.29
C SER A 63 -3.17 5.18 -9.46
N PRO A 64 -3.90 5.72 -8.48
CA PRO A 64 -5.31 6.08 -8.64
C PRO A 64 -5.53 6.95 -9.88
N LYS A 65 -6.67 6.79 -10.57
CA LYS A 65 -6.96 7.48 -11.85
C LYS A 65 -6.66 8.98 -11.83
N TRP A 66 -6.97 9.65 -10.72
CA TRP A 66 -6.75 11.08 -10.53
C TRP A 66 -5.28 11.48 -10.29
N LYS A 67 -4.36 10.50 -10.12
CA LYS A 67 -2.90 10.69 -10.00
C LYS A 67 -2.12 10.05 -11.15
N ARG A 68 -2.77 9.66 -12.23
CA ARG A 68 -2.10 9.13 -13.42
C ARG A 68 -1.74 10.28 -14.34
N TYR A 69 -0.48 10.34 -14.71
CA TYR A 69 0.04 11.37 -15.61
C TYR A 69 0.62 10.71 -16.86
N PRO A 70 0.44 11.32 -18.05
CA PRO A 70 1.04 10.80 -19.29
C PRO A 70 2.56 10.68 -19.17
N GLY A 71 3.11 9.56 -19.61
CA GLY A 71 4.54 9.30 -19.54
C GLY A 71 5.08 9.11 -18.13
N VAL A 72 4.22 8.75 -17.14
CA VAL A 72 4.64 8.41 -15.77
C VAL A 72 4.08 7.06 -15.39
N GLU A 73 4.96 6.14 -15.04
CA GLU A 73 4.64 4.76 -14.67
C GLU A 73 5.24 4.41 -13.32
N ASP A 74 4.66 3.44 -12.66
CA ASP A 74 5.08 3.00 -11.34
C ASP A 74 5.36 1.50 -11.36
N TYR A 75 6.49 1.09 -10.80
CA TYR A 75 6.88 -0.30 -10.68
C TYR A 75 7.35 -0.61 -9.27
N ILE A 76 7.12 -1.83 -8.83
CA ILE A 76 7.58 -2.33 -7.54
C ILE A 76 8.46 -3.56 -7.77
N GLY A 77 9.61 -3.61 -7.12
CA GLY A 77 10.53 -4.74 -7.10
C GLY A 77 10.65 -5.32 -5.71
N PHE A 78 11.19 -6.52 -5.62
CA PHE A 78 11.38 -7.24 -4.37
C PHE A 78 12.82 -7.73 -4.23
N ASP A 79 13.53 -7.24 -3.26
CA ASP A 79 14.87 -7.71 -2.93
C ASP A 79 14.81 -9.00 -2.12
N ARG A 80 15.31 -10.10 -2.70
CA ARG A 80 15.22 -11.44 -2.10
C ARG A 80 16.08 -11.60 -0.85
N SER A 81 17.15 -10.83 -0.72
CA SER A 81 18.08 -10.92 0.42
C SER A 81 17.53 -10.22 1.65
N THR A 82 17.03 -9.01 1.48
CA THR A 82 16.48 -8.18 2.57
C THR A 82 14.97 -8.31 2.74
N THR A 83 14.28 -8.88 1.75
CA THR A 83 12.81 -8.92 1.64
C THR A 83 12.13 -7.56 1.63
N ALA A 84 12.87 -6.51 1.31
CA ALA A 84 12.33 -5.17 1.16
C ALA A 84 11.75 -4.95 -0.24
N LEU A 85 10.82 -4.00 -0.32
CA LEU A 85 10.24 -3.55 -1.60
C LEU A 85 11.02 -2.34 -2.12
N ILE A 86 11.22 -2.30 -3.44
CA ILE A 86 11.78 -1.16 -4.15
C ILE A 86 10.66 -0.53 -4.98
N HIS A 87 10.56 0.78 -4.96
CA HIS A 87 9.58 1.48 -5.80
C HIS A 87 10.30 2.35 -6.83
N LEU A 88 10.09 2.05 -8.11
CA LEU A 88 10.52 2.88 -9.23
C LEU A 88 9.36 3.77 -9.67
N HIS A 89 9.56 5.07 -9.61
CA HIS A 89 8.67 6.09 -10.17
C HIS A 89 9.28 6.59 -11.47
N VAL A 90 8.83 6.01 -12.57
CA VAL A 90 9.43 6.15 -13.89
C VAL A 90 8.78 7.28 -14.66
N HIS A 91 9.59 8.17 -15.20
CA HIS A 91 9.19 9.27 -16.04
C HIS A 91 9.77 9.12 -17.44
N TYR A 92 8.94 9.17 -18.45
CA TYR A 92 9.32 9.37 -19.84
C TYR A 92 9.13 10.82 -20.26
N ASN A 93 8.33 11.58 -19.49
CA ASN A 93 8.07 12.99 -19.67
C ASN A 93 8.22 13.72 -18.34
N LEU A 94 8.88 14.86 -18.32
CA LEU A 94 9.01 15.71 -17.14
C LEU A 94 7.75 16.52 -16.91
N VAL A 95 6.74 15.89 -16.29
CA VAL A 95 5.50 16.55 -15.95
C VAL A 95 5.59 17.16 -14.54
N LEU A 96 5.44 18.47 -14.47
CA LEU A 96 5.55 19.30 -13.27
C LEU A 96 4.29 20.13 -13.05
N GLY A 97 4.20 20.81 -11.93
CA GLY A 97 3.11 21.76 -11.65
C GLY A 97 2.46 21.51 -10.31
N GLU A 98 1.27 22.11 -10.12
CA GLU A 98 0.52 22.06 -8.88
C GLU A 98 0.28 20.64 -8.37
N LYS A 99 0.12 20.54 -7.07
CA LYS A 99 -0.18 19.28 -6.38
C LYS A 99 -1.39 18.60 -7.03
N HIS A 100 -1.23 17.34 -7.40
CA HIS A 100 -2.25 16.50 -8.05
C HIS A 100 -2.65 16.88 -9.49
N LEU A 101 -2.19 18.00 -10.05
CA LEU A 101 -2.48 18.42 -11.41
C LEU A 101 -1.32 18.14 -12.37
N LYS A 102 -0.08 18.46 -11.96
CA LYS A 102 1.11 18.37 -12.81
C LYS A 102 0.82 18.89 -14.23
N GLY A 103 0.34 20.13 -14.30
CA GLY A 103 -0.23 20.71 -15.50
C GLY A 103 0.76 21.17 -16.58
N HIS A 104 2.07 21.02 -16.38
CA HIS A 104 3.14 21.47 -17.26
C HIS A 104 4.03 20.30 -17.67
N HIS A 105 4.54 20.34 -18.90
CA HIS A 105 5.54 19.41 -19.41
C HIS A 105 6.76 20.22 -19.86
N LEU A 106 7.87 20.12 -19.13
CA LEU A 106 9.14 20.73 -19.52
C LEU A 106 9.86 19.76 -20.45
N ARG A 107 10.06 20.17 -21.70
CA ARG A 107 10.67 19.35 -22.76
C ARG A 107 12.21 19.47 -22.70
N ILE A 108 12.80 19.05 -21.58
CA ILE A 108 14.26 19.12 -21.35
C ILE A 108 14.84 17.73 -21.01
N GLU A 109 14.11 16.66 -21.28
CA GLU A 109 14.51 15.29 -20.97
C GLU A 109 15.83 14.92 -21.64
N GLU A 110 15.97 15.23 -22.93
CA GLU A 110 17.21 15.01 -23.71
C GLU A 110 18.41 15.68 -23.05
N TYR A 111 18.27 16.95 -22.66
CA TYR A 111 19.32 17.68 -22.00
C TYR A 111 19.77 17.02 -20.70
N ILE A 112 18.81 16.64 -19.86
CA ILE A 112 19.08 15.96 -18.59
C ILE A 112 19.82 14.64 -18.81
N LEU A 113 19.37 13.84 -19.75
CA LEU A 113 19.98 12.55 -20.04
C LEU A 113 21.38 12.69 -20.66
N LYS A 114 21.63 13.76 -21.40
CA LYS A 114 22.94 14.06 -22.00
C LYS A 114 23.94 14.58 -20.95
N THR A 115 23.51 15.43 -20.04
CA THR A 115 24.38 16.10 -19.05
C THR A 115 24.43 15.37 -17.70
N ARG A 116 23.82 14.17 -17.60
CA ARG A 116 23.83 13.39 -16.36
C ARG A 116 25.24 13.10 -15.87
N VAL A 117 25.40 13.04 -14.57
CA VAL A 117 26.65 12.69 -13.89
C VAL A 117 26.47 11.35 -13.15
N PHE A 118 27.55 10.77 -12.68
CA PHE A 118 27.49 9.50 -11.96
C PHE A 118 27.81 9.70 -10.50
N VAL A 119 27.00 9.08 -9.63
CA VAL A 119 27.28 8.86 -8.21
C VAL A 119 27.42 7.36 -8.05
N ASP A 120 28.65 6.90 -7.84
CA ASP A 120 29.02 5.49 -7.96
C ASP A 120 28.61 4.93 -9.35
N THR A 121 27.74 3.92 -9.37
CA THR A 121 27.24 3.31 -10.62
C THR A 121 25.91 3.88 -11.09
N MET A 122 25.31 4.82 -10.34
CA MET A 122 23.99 5.37 -10.63
C MET A 122 24.12 6.70 -11.38
N PRO A 123 23.57 6.82 -12.60
CA PRO A 123 23.48 8.10 -13.27
C PRO A 123 22.42 8.96 -12.58
N VAL A 124 22.81 10.17 -12.25
CA VAL A 124 21.95 11.17 -11.60
C VAL A 124 21.95 12.46 -12.41
N VAL A 125 20.93 13.26 -12.25
CA VAL A 125 20.86 14.59 -12.84
C VAL A 125 22.01 15.47 -12.32
N GLN A 126 22.56 16.32 -13.19
CA GLN A 126 23.55 17.31 -12.81
C GLN A 126 23.02 18.23 -11.70
N PRO A 127 23.79 18.53 -10.65
CA PRO A 127 23.28 19.28 -9.48
C PRO A 127 22.62 20.62 -9.82
N GLU A 128 23.14 21.36 -10.79
CA GLU A 128 22.60 22.65 -11.23
C GLU A 128 21.22 22.49 -11.87
N VAL A 129 21.03 21.45 -12.66
CA VAL A 129 19.73 21.11 -13.29
C VAL A 129 18.76 20.63 -12.21
N GLU A 130 19.23 19.81 -11.26
CA GLU A 130 18.40 19.35 -10.14
C GLU A 130 17.91 20.54 -9.29
N LEU A 131 18.79 21.50 -9.00
CA LEU A 131 18.43 22.71 -8.25
C LEU A 131 17.38 23.55 -9.01
N LEU A 132 17.58 23.76 -10.32
CA LEU A 132 16.60 24.48 -11.16
C LEU A 132 15.23 23.78 -11.11
N LEU A 133 15.21 22.47 -11.30
CA LEU A 133 13.98 21.68 -11.23
C LEU A 133 13.38 21.68 -9.84
N ALA A 134 14.18 21.63 -8.78
CA ALA A 134 13.71 21.72 -7.41
C ALA A 134 13.03 23.06 -7.14
N ILE A 135 13.65 24.18 -7.53
CA ILE A 135 13.08 25.53 -7.41
C ILE A 135 11.74 25.58 -8.15
N ILE A 136 11.69 25.19 -9.43
CA ILE A 136 10.45 25.20 -10.22
C ILE A 136 9.37 24.32 -9.56
N ARG A 137 9.70 23.10 -9.17
CA ARG A 137 8.77 22.15 -8.53
C ARG A 137 8.19 22.68 -7.23
N VAL A 138 9.02 23.24 -6.38
CA VAL A 138 8.60 23.77 -5.06
C VAL A 138 7.62 24.90 -5.25
N HIS A 139 7.96 25.89 -6.09
CA HIS A 139 7.11 27.04 -6.33
C HIS A 139 5.79 26.68 -7.01
N MET A 140 5.80 25.73 -7.95
CA MET A 140 4.57 25.28 -8.61
C MET A 140 3.67 24.43 -7.68
N LYS A 141 4.23 23.69 -6.72
CA LYS A 141 3.47 22.87 -5.77
C LYS A 141 2.90 23.65 -4.59
N SER A 142 3.57 24.70 -4.16
CA SER A 142 3.16 25.49 -3.00
C SER A 142 1.89 26.28 -3.28
N GLU A 143 0.88 26.10 -2.44
CA GLU A 143 -0.32 26.94 -2.48
C GLU A 143 -0.07 28.28 -1.80
N VAL A 144 -0.65 29.36 -2.31
CA VAL A 144 -0.47 30.71 -1.78
C VAL A 144 -0.82 30.79 -0.29
N TYR A 145 -1.89 30.12 0.12
CA TYR A 145 -2.28 30.07 1.53
C TYR A 145 -1.25 29.34 2.42
N GLU A 146 -0.58 28.30 1.90
CA GLU A 146 0.48 27.58 2.63
C GLU A 146 1.69 28.49 2.86
N ILE A 147 2.04 29.31 1.86
CA ILE A 147 3.11 30.32 1.97
C ILE A 147 2.74 31.36 3.03
N ALA A 148 1.52 31.89 2.98
CA ALA A 148 1.02 32.84 3.97
C ALA A 148 0.99 32.27 5.40
N LEU A 149 0.53 31.02 5.56
CA LEU A 149 0.55 30.32 6.86
C LEU A 149 1.98 30.10 7.38
N ASN A 150 2.91 29.77 6.49
CA ASN A 150 4.32 29.60 6.88
C ASN A 150 4.94 30.93 7.32
N GLN A 151 4.56 32.04 6.68
CA GLN A 151 4.98 33.36 7.09
C GLN A 151 4.47 33.72 8.50
N LEU A 152 3.18 33.46 8.77
CA LEU A 152 2.62 33.69 10.10
C LEU A 152 3.32 32.83 11.16
N LYS A 153 3.59 31.56 10.85
CA LYS A 153 4.35 30.66 11.74
C LYS A 153 5.80 31.13 11.95
N LYS A 154 6.44 31.72 10.93
CA LYS A 154 7.79 32.30 11.03
C LYS A 154 7.78 33.54 11.91
N TYR A 155 6.74 34.37 11.85
CA TYR A 155 6.57 35.51 12.74
C TYR A 155 6.50 35.08 14.21
N LEU A 156 5.81 33.95 14.49
CA LEU A 156 5.72 33.39 15.83
C LEU A 156 6.98 32.61 16.27
N ARG A 157 7.77 32.13 15.32
CA ARG A 157 9.00 31.33 15.50
C ARG A 157 10.05 31.73 14.45
N PRO A 158 10.84 32.78 14.67
CA PRO A 158 11.77 33.38 13.67
C PRO A 158 12.81 32.41 13.09
N ALA A 159 13.24 31.40 13.87
CA ALA A 159 14.23 30.41 13.42
C ALA A 159 13.66 29.37 12.40
N ARG A 160 12.38 29.45 12.00
CA ARG A 160 11.78 28.51 11.07
C ARG A 160 12.18 28.81 9.61
N PRO A 161 12.57 27.77 8.83
CA PRO A 161 12.86 27.99 7.42
C PRO A 161 11.57 28.38 6.64
N PRO A 162 11.72 29.09 5.50
CA PRO A 162 10.58 29.55 4.70
C PRO A 162 9.80 28.41 4.04
N TYR A 163 10.41 27.23 3.94
CA TYR A 163 9.81 25.99 3.43
C TYR A 163 9.66 24.95 4.54
N THR A 164 8.96 23.84 4.23
CA THR A 164 8.98 22.67 5.11
C THR A 164 10.41 22.12 5.23
N THR A 165 10.74 21.56 6.40
CA THR A 165 12.10 21.08 6.72
C THR A 165 12.73 20.24 5.60
N GLY A 166 12.03 19.24 5.08
CA GLY A 166 12.59 18.38 4.03
C GLY A 166 12.84 19.08 2.69
N ILE A 167 12.00 20.09 2.32
CA ILE A 167 12.25 20.92 1.12
C ILE A 167 13.45 21.81 1.34
N TRP A 168 13.56 22.42 2.52
CA TRP A 168 14.67 23.29 2.86
C TRP A 168 16.00 22.55 2.86
N GLU A 169 16.05 21.36 3.45
CA GLU A 169 17.23 20.50 3.45
C GLU A 169 17.66 20.11 2.02
N GLU A 170 16.71 19.76 1.14
CA GLU A 170 16.98 19.45 -0.27
C GLU A 170 17.59 20.68 -0.99
N LEU A 171 16.98 21.85 -0.85
CA LEU A 171 17.48 23.08 -1.49
C LEU A 171 18.86 23.47 -0.97
N VAL A 172 19.10 23.46 0.33
CA VAL A 172 20.41 23.79 0.93
C VAL A 172 21.48 22.78 0.49
N PHE A 173 21.14 21.50 0.44
CA PHE A 173 22.06 20.48 -0.06
C PHE A 173 22.46 20.73 -1.52
N LEU A 174 21.50 21.07 -2.38
CA LEU A 174 21.74 21.33 -3.79
C LEU A 174 22.56 22.61 -3.99
N VAL A 175 22.25 23.68 -3.28
CA VAL A 175 23.01 24.94 -3.33
C VAL A 175 24.50 24.71 -3.01
N LYS A 176 24.80 23.90 -2.00
CA LYS A 176 26.20 23.57 -1.64
C LYS A 176 26.94 22.80 -2.73
N LYS A 177 26.24 22.11 -3.61
CA LYS A 177 26.81 21.32 -4.72
C LYS A 177 26.82 22.08 -6.05
N THR A 178 26.13 23.22 -6.13
CA THR A 178 25.92 23.99 -7.33
C THR A 178 26.99 25.06 -7.49
N SER A 179 27.64 25.12 -8.66
CA SER A 179 28.43 26.25 -9.08
C SER A 179 27.51 27.34 -9.67
N PRO A 180 27.56 28.60 -9.16
CA PRO A 180 26.75 29.70 -9.72
C PRO A 180 27.01 29.94 -11.20
N GLU A 181 28.26 29.79 -11.64
CA GLU A 181 28.65 29.97 -13.04
C GLU A 181 28.05 28.87 -13.92
N ILE A 182 28.16 27.58 -13.51
CA ILE A 182 27.56 26.46 -14.22
C ILE A 182 26.03 26.58 -14.21
N PHE A 183 25.42 26.99 -13.10
CA PHE A 183 23.97 27.20 -13.01
C PHE A 183 23.48 28.25 -14.01
N ARG A 184 24.25 29.35 -14.16
CA ARG A 184 23.97 30.38 -15.17
C ARG A 184 24.04 29.80 -16.59
N ASN A 185 25.05 29.01 -16.88
CA ASN A 185 25.19 28.34 -18.20
C ASN A 185 24.04 27.39 -18.48
N VAL A 186 23.60 26.60 -17.48
CA VAL A 186 22.42 25.71 -17.58
C VAL A 186 21.16 26.51 -17.92
N LEU A 187 20.94 27.68 -17.29
CA LEU A 187 19.79 28.54 -17.59
C LEU A 187 19.79 29.00 -19.07
N ARG A 188 20.96 29.35 -19.59
CA ARG A 188 21.14 29.79 -21.00
C ARG A 188 20.96 28.64 -21.98
N GLU A 189 21.59 27.51 -21.72
CA GLU A 189 21.55 26.32 -22.61
C GLU A 189 20.14 25.73 -22.70
N LEU A 190 19.40 25.68 -21.59
CA LEU A 190 18.02 25.20 -21.55
C LEU A 190 17.05 26.15 -22.26
N ASN A 191 17.41 27.41 -22.46
CA ASN A 191 16.60 28.44 -23.12
C ASN A 191 15.13 28.45 -22.66
N LEU A 192 14.92 28.22 -21.37
CA LEU A 192 13.59 28.34 -20.78
C LEU A 192 13.20 29.84 -20.74
N PRO A 193 11.92 30.19 -20.94
CA PRO A 193 11.48 31.60 -20.97
C PRO A 193 11.42 32.20 -19.54
N VAL A 194 12.40 31.90 -18.71
CA VAL A 194 12.53 32.42 -17.34
C VAL A 194 13.66 33.46 -17.27
N SER A 195 13.56 34.39 -16.33
CA SER A 195 14.60 35.39 -16.17
C SER A 195 15.86 34.80 -15.51
N GLU A 196 16.97 34.78 -16.24
CA GLU A 196 18.28 34.38 -15.70
C GLU A 196 18.62 35.17 -14.43
N GLN A 197 18.51 36.49 -14.47
CA GLN A 197 18.83 37.34 -13.33
C GLN A 197 18.01 36.99 -12.09
N LEU A 198 16.70 36.80 -12.24
CA LEU A 198 15.82 36.45 -11.12
C LEU A 198 16.21 35.11 -10.47
N PHE A 199 16.60 34.12 -11.27
CA PHE A 199 17.05 32.83 -10.74
C PHE A 199 18.43 32.94 -10.08
N MET A 200 19.34 33.79 -10.58
CA MET A 200 20.62 34.02 -9.96
C MET A 200 20.47 34.75 -8.62
N ASP A 201 19.64 35.80 -8.57
CA ASP A 201 19.34 36.51 -7.32
C ASP A 201 18.70 35.60 -6.27
N TYR A 202 17.84 34.66 -6.75
CA TYR A 202 17.21 33.69 -5.87
C TYR A 202 18.23 32.67 -5.34
N LEU A 203 19.18 32.23 -6.18
CA LEU A 203 20.29 31.34 -5.77
C LEU A 203 21.14 32.03 -4.69
N GLU A 204 21.48 33.27 -4.87
CA GLU A 204 22.25 34.06 -3.88
C GLU A 204 21.52 34.15 -2.55
N LYS A 205 20.23 34.49 -2.56
CA LYS A 205 19.41 34.55 -1.34
C LYS A 205 19.25 33.18 -0.68
N LEU A 206 19.18 32.08 -1.46
CA LEU A 206 19.18 30.70 -0.95
C LEU A 206 20.49 30.40 -0.22
N SER A 207 21.63 30.76 -0.81
CA SER A 207 22.96 30.53 -0.23
C SER A 207 23.16 31.27 1.07
N GLN A 208 22.65 32.50 1.17
CA GLN A 208 22.68 33.34 2.35
C GLN A 208 21.57 33.05 3.37
N SER A 209 20.62 32.14 3.02
CA SER A 209 19.43 31.87 3.85
C SER A 209 18.54 33.08 4.14
N THR A 210 18.53 34.07 3.23
CA THR A 210 17.83 35.36 3.37
C THR A 210 16.48 35.43 2.64
N ILE A 211 15.99 34.29 2.11
CA ILE A 211 14.74 34.22 1.36
C ILE A 211 13.54 34.65 2.19
N SER A 212 12.80 35.60 1.65
CA SER A 212 11.54 36.09 2.18
C SER A 212 10.32 35.42 1.52
N SER A 213 9.14 35.51 2.14
CA SER A 213 7.89 35.05 1.53
C SER A 213 7.52 35.87 0.28
N HIS A 214 7.94 37.13 0.20
CA HIS A 214 7.79 37.96 -1.00
C HIS A 214 8.59 37.36 -2.16
N ASP A 215 9.86 36.99 -1.93
CA ASP A 215 10.70 36.38 -2.96
C ASP A 215 10.06 35.09 -3.49
N ILE A 216 9.49 34.26 -2.60
CA ILE A 216 8.80 33.01 -2.98
C ILE A 216 7.57 33.31 -3.85
N LEU A 217 6.74 34.27 -3.47
CA LEU A 217 5.52 34.61 -4.21
C LEU A 217 5.86 35.25 -5.57
N TYR A 218 6.86 36.16 -5.60
CA TYR A 218 7.30 36.81 -6.82
C TYR A 218 7.88 35.80 -7.83
N LEU A 219 8.79 34.92 -7.39
CA LEU A 219 9.34 33.88 -8.25
C LEU A 219 8.27 32.88 -8.70
N ARG A 220 7.32 32.52 -7.81
CA ARG A 220 6.20 31.66 -8.16
C ARG A 220 5.34 32.27 -9.28
N GLN A 221 4.98 33.54 -9.17
CA GLN A 221 4.22 34.25 -10.19
C GLN A 221 4.97 34.23 -11.53
N HIS A 222 6.25 34.61 -11.52
CA HIS A 222 7.10 34.59 -12.69
C HIS A 222 7.16 33.22 -13.35
N ILE A 223 7.35 32.13 -12.60
CA ILE A 223 7.37 30.77 -13.11
C ILE A 223 6.04 30.42 -13.79
N PHE A 224 4.89 30.72 -13.17
CA PHE A 224 3.57 30.40 -13.75
C PHE A 224 3.30 31.20 -15.01
N GLU A 225 3.70 32.45 -15.09
CA GLU A 225 3.52 33.30 -16.27
C GLU A 225 4.42 32.85 -17.42
N ARG A 226 5.70 32.66 -17.15
CA ARG A 226 6.69 32.33 -18.16
C ARG A 226 6.59 30.88 -18.67
N LEU A 227 6.20 29.93 -17.83
CA LEU A 227 6.00 28.55 -18.24
C LEU A 227 4.61 28.26 -18.82
N ARG A 228 3.79 29.27 -19.11
CA ARG A 228 2.50 29.10 -19.81
C ARG A 228 2.59 28.29 -21.10
N PRO A 229 3.60 28.45 -21.99
CA PRO A 229 3.73 27.66 -23.23
C PRO A 229 3.90 26.16 -22.98
N PHE A 230 4.35 25.74 -21.79
CA PHE A 230 4.55 24.35 -21.41
C PHE A 230 3.33 23.71 -20.77
N LYS A 231 2.18 24.43 -20.70
CA LYS A 231 0.93 23.85 -20.21
C LYS A 231 0.45 22.75 -21.13
N ARG A 232 0.15 21.58 -20.55
CA ARG A 232 -0.39 20.40 -21.23
C ARG A 232 -1.89 20.21 -21.01
N ILE A 233 -2.48 20.92 -20.07
CA ILE A 233 -3.92 20.83 -19.71
C ILE A 233 -4.60 22.14 -20.11
N SER A 234 -5.72 22.01 -20.83
CA SER A 234 -6.52 23.19 -21.18
C SER A 234 -7.11 23.86 -19.93
N PRO A 235 -7.38 25.18 -19.97
CA PRO A 235 -7.91 25.91 -18.80
C PRO A 235 -9.21 25.33 -18.25
N VAL A 236 -10.09 24.82 -19.12
CA VAL A 236 -11.38 24.21 -18.73
C VAL A 236 -11.14 22.91 -17.94
N HIS A 237 -10.31 21.99 -18.47
CA HIS A 237 -9.97 20.75 -17.78
C HIS A 237 -9.22 21.01 -16.48
N TYR A 238 -8.32 21.99 -16.48
CA TYR A 238 -7.61 22.40 -15.27
C TYR A 238 -8.57 22.80 -14.15
N SER A 239 -9.55 23.69 -14.47
CA SER A 239 -10.54 24.17 -13.50
C SER A 239 -11.44 23.02 -13.00
N ALA A 240 -11.86 22.13 -13.90
CA ALA A 240 -12.68 20.97 -13.56
C ALA A 240 -11.94 19.99 -12.62
N ILE A 241 -10.67 19.66 -12.91
CA ILE A 241 -9.86 18.79 -12.04
C ILE A 241 -9.64 19.45 -10.68
N LYS A 242 -9.35 20.75 -10.65
CA LYS A 242 -9.12 21.49 -9.39
C LYS A 242 -10.39 21.53 -8.53
N ALA A 243 -11.55 21.77 -9.15
CA ALA A 243 -12.85 21.72 -8.47
C ALA A 243 -13.15 20.32 -7.91
N PHE A 244 -12.90 19.26 -8.70
CA PHE A 244 -13.06 17.88 -8.28
C PHE A 244 -12.19 17.54 -7.07
N ILE A 245 -10.89 17.90 -7.11
CA ILE A 245 -9.96 17.67 -5.99
C ILE A 245 -10.45 18.41 -4.75
N LYS A 246 -10.83 19.70 -4.90
CA LYS A 246 -11.34 20.51 -3.78
C LYS A 246 -12.60 19.92 -3.17
N LEU A 247 -13.55 19.47 -4.01
CA LEU A 247 -14.77 18.81 -3.54
C LEU A 247 -14.47 17.55 -2.75
N ARG A 248 -13.50 16.74 -3.19
CA ARG A 248 -13.09 15.49 -2.54
C ARG A 248 -12.27 15.67 -1.27
N THR A 249 -11.79 16.88 -0.98
CA THR A 249 -11.12 17.23 0.29
C THR A 249 -12.09 17.67 1.37
N LEU A 250 -13.38 17.82 1.07
CA LEU A 250 -14.40 18.15 2.05
C LEU A 250 -14.61 16.97 3.03
N PRO A 251 -14.81 17.24 4.33
CA PRO A 251 -14.92 16.20 5.38
C PRO A 251 -16.06 15.19 5.15
N LEU A 252 -17.12 15.60 4.46
CA LEU A 252 -18.28 14.77 4.15
C LEU A 252 -18.07 13.78 2.99
N MET A 253 -16.97 13.92 2.24
CA MET A 253 -16.71 13.07 1.09
C MET A 253 -15.76 11.93 1.45
N PRO A 254 -15.93 10.71 0.87
CA PRO A 254 -14.99 9.62 1.06
C PRO A 254 -13.57 10.06 0.67
N ALA A 255 -12.61 9.85 1.57
CA ALA A 255 -11.22 10.21 1.33
C ALA A 255 -10.71 9.61 0.01
N LEU A 256 -9.98 10.41 -0.76
CA LEU A 256 -9.37 9.95 -2.01
C LEU A 256 -8.38 8.80 -1.70
N LYS A 257 -8.58 7.68 -2.38
CA LYS A 257 -7.63 6.55 -2.29
C LYS A 257 -6.27 7.01 -2.81
N ASN A 258 -5.24 6.87 -2.00
CA ASN A 258 -3.88 7.30 -2.33
C ASN A 258 -2.94 6.15 -2.69
N LYS A 259 -3.29 4.92 -2.30
CA LYS A 259 -2.47 3.73 -2.52
C LYS A 259 -2.64 3.21 -3.94
N LYS A 260 -1.58 2.62 -4.47
CA LYS A 260 -1.55 2.02 -5.80
C LYS A 260 -2.18 0.63 -5.79
N VAL A 261 -2.58 0.16 -6.95
CA VAL A 261 -3.23 -1.15 -7.14
C VAL A 261 -2.49 -1.94 -8.22
N LEU A 262 -2.70 -3.25 -8.25
CA LEU A 262 -2.24 -4.09 -9.34
C LEU A 262 -3.02 -3.76 -10.63
N PRO A 263 -2.43 -3.90 -11.82
CA PRO A 263 -3.06 -3.46 -13.08
C PRO A 263 -4.29 -4.28 -13.46
N GLU A 264 -4.27 -5.58 -13.24
CA GLU A 264 -5.36 -6.49 -13.59
C GLU A 264 -6.30 -6.70 -12.41
N THR A 265 -6.03 -7.71 -11.62
CA THR A 265 -6.76 -8.04 -10.40
C THR A 265 -5.80 -8.12 -9.22
N GLY A 266 -6.27 -7.74 -8.03
CA GLY A 266 -5.57 -8.01 -6.80
C GLY A 266 -5.65 -9.49 -6.42
N ARG A 267 -5.24 -9.80 -5.20
CA ARG A 267 -5.21 -11.18 -4.68
C ARG A 267 -5.90 -11.26 -3.33
N ILE A 268 -6.55 -12.38 -3.06
CA ILE A 268 -7.07 -12.74 -1.75
C ILE A 268 -6.14 -13.80 -1.16
N ILE A 269 -5.48 -13.46 -0.07
CA ILE A 269 -4.50 -14.29 0.61
C ILE A 269 -5.06 -14.66 1.98
N ALA A 270 -5.20 -15.95 2.26
CA ALA A 270 -5.71 -16.43 3.53
C ALA A 270 -4.58 -17.01 4.39
N LEU A 271 -4.49 -16.57 5.65
CA LEU A 271 -3.66 -17.21 6.66
C LEU A 271 -4.54 -18.06 7.57
N VAL A 272 -4.26 -19.35 7.62
CA VAL A 272 -4.97 -20.30 8.45
C VAL A 272 -4.00 -21.05 9.35
N GLY A 273 -4.43 -21.41 10.54
CA GLY A 273 -3.55 -22.07 11.53
C GLY A 273 -4.25 -22.17 12.88
N ALA A 274 -3.75 -22.99 13.78
CA ALA A 274 -4.26 -23.10 15.14
C ALA A 274 -4.01 -21.83 15.94
N ASP A 275 -4.69 -21.66 17.08
CA ASP A 275 -4.46 -20.52 17.96
C ASP A 275 -3.02 -20.57 18.51
N GLY A 276 -2.36 -19.42 18.60
CA GLY A 276 -0.93 -19.36 18.97
C GLY A 276 0.06 -19.53 17.80
N SER A 277 -0.40 -19.86 16.55
CA SER A 277 0.48 -19.98 15.37
C SER A 277 1.02 -18.66 14.82
N GLY A 278 0.65 -17.52 15.40
CA GLY A 278 1.16 -16.20 14.98
C GLY A 278 0.39 -15.52 13.83
N LYS A 279 -0.77 -16.05 13.43
CA LYS A 279 -1.59 -15.51 12.32
C LYS A 279 -1.75 -13.99 12.34
N SER A 280 -2.31 -13.46 13.40
CA SER A 280 -2.65 -12.03 13.50
C SER A 280 -1.41 -11.12 13.47
N THR A 281 -0.29 -11.59 14.00
CA THR A 281 1.01 -10.90 13.91
C THR A 281 1.51 -10.89 12.48
N LEU A 282 1.51 -12.05 11.80
CA LEU A 282 1.89 -12.18 10.40
C LEU A 282 0.99 -11.33 9.48
N VAL A 283 -0.33 -11.34 9.69
CA VAL A 283 -1.28 -10.51 8.93
C VAL A 283 -0.94 -9.03 9.06
N ARG A 284 -0.66 -8.55 10.27
CA ARG A 284 -0.29 -7.16 10.53
C ARG A 284 1.01 -6.78 9.84
N ASP A 285 2.04 -7.63 9.93
CA ASP A 285 3.37 -7.31 9.41
C ASP A 285 3.39 -7.42 7.88
N LEU A 286 2.69 -8.38 7.29
CA LEU A 286 2.48 -8.47 5.83
C LEU A 286 1.66 -7.29 5.31
N GLN A 287 0.63 -6.87 6.05
CA GLN A 287 -0.13 -5.66 5.71
C GLN A 287 0.76 -4.42 5.73
N SER A 288 1.55 -4.24 6.78
CA SER A 288 2.49 -3.11 6.91
C SER A 288 3.48 -3.08 5.74
N TRP A 289 4.09 -4.23 5.43
CA TRP A 289 5.05 -4.37 4.34
C TRP A 289 4.46 -4.00 2.98
N LEU A 290 3.34 -4.61 2.56
CA LEU A 290 2.72 -4.36 1.26
C LEU A 290 2.07 -2.96 1.19
N SER A 291 1.49 -2.48 2.28
CA SER A 291 0.81 -1.19 2.31
C SER A 291 1.75 0.01 2.21
N TRP A 292 3.07 -0.20 2.16
CA TRP A 292 4.00 0.88 1.85
C TRP A 292 3.61 1.57 0.53
N LYS A 293 3.30 0.82 -0.52
CA LYS A 293 2.85 1.39 -1.82
C LYS A 293 1.48 0.89 -2.26
N LEU A 294 1.12 -0.34 -1.93
CA LEU A 294 -0.07 -1.01 -2.44
C LEU A 294 -1.32 -0.80 -1.57
N SER A 295 -2.47 -0.91 -2.20
CA SER A 295 -3.76 -0.94 -1.52
C SER A 295 -3.98 -2.32 -0.91
N VAL A 296 -3.80 -2.43 0.40
CA VAL A 296 -4.00 -3.67 1.15
C VAL A 296 -5.17 -3.50 2.12
N ARG A 297 -5.98 -4.54 2.25
CA ARG A 297 -7.06 -4.62 3.23
C ARG A 297 -6.98 -5.92 4.00
N THR A 298 -7.13 -5.85 5.29
CA THR A 298 -7.28 -7.03 6.15
C THR A 298 -8.75 -7.30 6.39
N VAL A 299 -9.12 -8.58 6.38
CA VAL A 299 -10.47 -9.05 6.66
C VAL A 299 -10.40 -10.21 7.65
N TYR A 300 -11.15 -10.11 8.73
CA TYR A 300 -11.26 -11.16 9.73
C TYR A 300 -12.54 -11.97 9.50
N PHE A 301 -12.41 -13.27 9.26
CA PHE A 301 -13.54 -14.18 9.03
C PHE A 301 -13.95 -14.99 10.27
N GLY A 302 -13.38 -14.69 11.42
CA GLY A 302 -13.80 -15.30 12.67
C GLY A 302 -15.25 -14.99 13.04
N ILE A 303 -15.66 -15.39 14.23
CA ILE A 303 -16.97 -15.02 14.78
C ILE A 303 -16.92 -13.54 15.13
N PRO A 304 -17.75 -12.69 14.53
CA PRO A 304 -17.73 -11.28 14.84
C PRO A 304 -18.30 -11.07 16.26
N GLU A 305 -17.61 -10.26 17.05
CA GLU A 305 -18.18 -9.68 18.27
C GLU A 305 -19.23 -8.65 17.86
N SER A 306 -20.45 -9.09 17.62
CA SER A 306 -21.57 -8.23 17.27
C SER A 306 -22.60 -8.20 18.42
N MET A 307 -23.38 -7.13 18.44
CA MET A 307 -24.48 -7.02 19.38
C MET A 307 -25.43 -8.25 19.28
N VAL A 308 -25.65 -8.75 18.05
CA VAL A 308 -26.50 -9.94 17.82
C VAL A 308 -25.90 -11.19 18.45
N THR A 309 -24.59 -11.46 18.25
CA THR A 309 -23.92 -12.62 18.83
C THR A 309 -23.91 -12.54 20.36
N SER A 310 -23.65 -11.36 20.92
CA SER A 310 -23.67 -11.12 22.37
C SER A 310 -25.07 -11.27 22.96
N CYS A 311 -26.11 -10.76 22.31
CA CYS A 311 -27.48 -10.93 22.73
C CYS A 311 -27.91 -12.39 22.74
N VAL A 312 -27.64 -13.15 21.68
CA VAL A 312 -27.98 -14.57 21.61
C VAL A 312 -27.25 -15.38 22.69
N GLN A 313 -25.96 -15.11 22.90
CA GLN A 313 -25.20 -15.77 23.98
C GLN A 313 -25.79 -15.46 25.37
N THR A 314 -26.23 -14.21 25.61
CA THR A 314 -26.87 -13.82 26.85
C THR A 314 -28.23 -14.52 27.04
N VAL A 315 -29.04 -14.53 25.97
CA VAL A 315 -30.35 -15.24 25.99
C VAL A 315 -30.12 -16.72 26.26
N ASN A 316 -29.21 -17.39 25.57
CA ASN A 316 -28.91 -18.80 25.77
C ASN A 316 -28.37 -19.09 27.18
N ARG A 317 -27.60 -18.18 27.77
CA ARG A 317 -27.13 -18.30 29.17
C ARG A 317 -28.31 -18.23 30.15
N VAL A 318 -29.20 -17.27 29.94
CA VAL A 318 -30.40 -17.12 30.80
C VAL A 318 -31.33 -18.36 30.67
N LEU A 319 -31.56 -18.82 29.45
CA LEU A 319 -32.36 -20.02 29.19
C LEU A 319 -31.72 -21.27 29.80
N GLY A 320 -30.38 -21.41 29.74
CA GLY A 320 -29.66 -22.50 30.39
C GLY A 320 -29.75 -22.48 31.92
N ILE A 321 -29.74 -21.29 32.52
CA ILE A 321 -30.01 -21.13 33.97
C ILE A 321 -31.45 -21.53 34.28
N ALA A 322 -32.41 -21.06 33.50
CA ALA A 322 -33.82 -21.41 33.66
C ALA A 322 -34.07 -22.93 33.53
N GLU A 323 -33.42 -23.60 32.57
CA GLU A 323 -33.46 -25.05 32.39
C GLU A 323 -32.96 -25.80 33.65
N LYS A 324 -31.93 -25.28 34.31
CA LYS A 324 -31.36 -25.92 35.50
C LYS A 324 -32.31 -25.84 36.71
N TYR A 325 -32.97 -24.70 36.89
CA TYR A 325 -33.74 -24.43 38.12
C TYR A 325 -35.24 -24.66 37.97
N LEU A 326 -35.84 -24.60 36.79
CA LEU A 326 -37.26 -24.78 36.58
C LEU A 326 -37.65 -26.29 36.63
N PRO A 327 -38.70 -26.68 37.36
CA PRO A 327 -39.19 -28.03 37.40
C PRO A 327 -40.02 -28.36 36.15
N GLY A 328 -40.13 -29.65 35.82
CA GLY A 328 -40.99 -30.16 34.75
C GLY A 328 -40.26 -30.54 33.45
N LYS A 329 -40.41 -31.79 33.05
CA LYS A 329 -39.75 -32.33 31.82
C LYS A 329 -40.16 -31.57 30.56
N GLN A 330 -41.40 -31.14 30.45
CA GLN A 330 -41.94 -30.43 29.28
C GLN A 330 -41.34 -28.99 29.20
N VAL A 331 -41.21 -28.29 30.35
CA VAL A 331 -40.60 -26.96 30.40
C VAL A 331 -39.16 -27.03 29.95
N LYS A 332 -38.39 -27.96 30.48
CA LYS A 332 -36.99 -28.18 30.07
C LYS A 332 -36.86 -28.51 28.57
N LYS A 333 -37.78 -29.32 28.03
CA LYS A 333 -37.81 -29.63 26.59
C LYS A 333 -38.07 -28.36 25.76
N ASN A 334 -39.00 -27.52 26.16
CA ASN A 334 -39.34 -26.27 25.46
C ASN A 334 -38.15 -25.28 25.50
N LEU A 335 -37.49 -25.11 26.65
CA LEU A 335 -36.30 -24.24 26.78
C LEU A 335 -35.16 -24.71 25.87
N ARG A 336 -34.90 -26.02 25.77
CA ARG A 336 -33.91 -26.59 24.83
C ARG A 336 -34.27 -26.32 23.35
N TYR A 337 -35.57 -26.38 23.01
CA TYR A 337 -36.01 -26.01 21.67
C TYR A 337 -35.69 -24.53 21.38
N ILE A 338 -36.03 -23.61 22.28
CA ILE A 338 -35.74 -22.19 22.07
C ILE A 338 -34.24 -21.96 21.91
N MET A 339 -33.40 -22.54 22.77
CA MET A 339 -31.92 -22.43 22.62
C MET A 339 -31.40 -22.95 21.28
N ARG A 340 -31.98 -24.04 20.76
CA ARG A 340 -31.61 -24.56 19.43
C ARG A 340 -32.00 -23.63 18.29
N TYR A 341 -33.20 -23.00 18.40
CA TYR A 341 -33.63 -22.01 17.37
C TYR A 341 -32.77 -20.75 17.41
N THR A 342 -32.45 -20.23 18.58
CA THR A 342 -31.58 -19.06 18.70
C THR A 342 -30.16 -19.36 18.21
N ASP A 343 -29.62 -20.52 18.51
CA ASP A 343 -28.33 -21.00 18.01
C ASP A 343 -28.32 -21.13 16.49
N ALA A 344 -29.34 -21.75 15.90
CA ALA A 344 -29.43 -21.88 14.45
C ALA A 344 -29.51 -20.52 13.77
N GLY A 345 -30.32 -19.59 14.30
CA GLY A 345 -30.40 -18.23 13.80
C GLY A 345 -29.07 -17.48 13.86
N GLN A 346 -28.33 -17.65 14.96
CA GLN A 346 -26.98 -17.06 15.11
C GLN A 346 -26.01 -17.58 14.03
N TRP A 347 -25.99 -18.87 13.78
CA TRP A 347 -25.07 -19.46 12.77
C TRP A 347 -25.43 -19.06 11.35
N ILE A 348 -26.72 -18.96 11.01
CA ILE A 348 -27.16 -18.41 9.72
C ILE A 348 -26.72 -16.93 9.59
N PHE A 349 -26.85 -16.15 10.65
CA PHE A 349 -26.39 -14.75 10.65
C PHE A 349 -24.88 -14.66 10.44
N ILE A 350 -24.08 -15.50 11.12
CA ILE A 350 -22.63 -15.57 10.95
C ILE A 350 -22.27 -15.98 9.52
N ALA A 351 -22.92 -17.00 8.96
CA ALA A 351 -22.70 -17.48 7.59
C ALA A 351 -22.96 -16.36 6.55
N ARG A 352 -24.09 -15.64 6.68
CA ARG A 352 -24.42 -14.49 5.82
C ARG A 352 -23.41 -13.35 5.97
N GLY A 353 -22.98 -13.07 7.19
CA GLY A 353 -21.92 -12.07 7.45
C GLY A 353 -20.61 -12.44 6.75
N ARG A 354 -20.19 -13.70 6.82
CA ARG A 354 -19.00 -14.21 6.14
C ARG A 354 -19.13 -14.15 4.62
N LEU A 355 -20.29 -14.49 4.06
CA LEU A 355 -20.57 -14.34 2.64
C LEU A 355 -20.50 -12.88 2.19
N ALA A 356 -21.02 -11.95 2.97
CA ALA A 356 -20.92 -10.52 2.69
C ALA A 356 -19.46 -10.04 2.71
N LEU A 357 -18.67 -10.50 3.68
CA LEU A 357 -17.22 -10.23 3.74
C LEU A 357 -16.48 -10.82 2.54
N PHE A 358 -16.81 -12.04 2.11
CA PHE A 358 -16.26 -12.65 0.89
C PHE A 358 -16.57 -11.82 -0.35
N LYS A 359 -17.85 -11.47 -0.57
CA LYS A 359 -18.25 -10.62 -1.71
C LYS A 359 -17.53 -9.27 -1.69
N LYS A 360 -17.37 -8.65 -0.53
CA LYS A 360 -16.59 -7.42 -0.36
C LYS A 360 -15.11 -7.64 -0.69
N SER A 361 -14.51 -8.74 -0.25
CA SER A 361 -13.11 -9.09 -0.54
C SER A 361 -12.87 -9.29 -2.04
N ARG A 362 -13.78 -10.02 -2.73
CA ARG A 362 -13.74 -10.19 -4.18
C ARG A 362 -13.86 -8.86 -4.93
N LYS A 363 -14.76 -7.97 -4.50
CA LYS A 363 -14.89 -6.61 -5.07
C LYS A 363 -13.63 -5.77 -4.87
N LEU A 364 -12.94 -5.91 -3.75
CA LEU A 364 -11.66 -5.21 -3.50
C LEU A 364 -10.56 -5.80 -4.39
N ALA A 365 -10.46 -7.12 -4.48
CA ALA A 365 -9.49 -7.80 -5.34
C ALA A 365 -9.74 -7.47 -6.81
N SER A 366 -10.98 -7.49 -7.31
CA SER A 366 -11.27 -7.09 -8.70
C SER A 366 -10.91 -5.64 -9.03
N SER A 367 -10.74 -4.78 -8.01
CA SER A 367 -10.23 -3.41 -8.18
C SER A 367 -8.70 -3.30 -8.07
N GLY A 368 -7.96 -4.41 -8.08
CA GLY A 368 -6.51 -4.47 -7.99
C GLY A 368 -5.94 -4.37 -6.56
N SER A 369 -6.79 -4.40 -5.52
CA SER A 369 -6.32 -4.36 -4.12
C SER A 369 -5.95 -5.76 -3.63
N ILE A 370 -4.97 -5.86 -2.74
CA ILE A 370 -4.61 -7.10 -2.05
C ILE A 370 -5.48 -7.22 -0.79
N VAL A 371 -6.07 -8.38 -0.59
CA VAL A 371 -6.85 -8.70 0.61
C VAL A 371 -6.14 -9.80 1.38
N ILE A 372 -5.76 -9.51 2.63
CA ILE A 372 -5.17 -10.51 3.54
C ILE A 372 -6.24 -10.88 4.56
N THR A 373 -6.51 -12.17 4.70
CA THR A 373 -7.53 -12.62 5.64
C THR A 373 -6.90 -13.33 6.84
N ASP A 374 -7.32 -12.94 8.03
CA ASP A 374 -7.08 -13.71 9.24
C ASP A 374 -8.27 -14.66 9.42
N ARG A 375 -7.99 -15.96 9.37
CA ARG A 375 -8.96 -17.05 9.23
C ARG A 375 -9.66 -17.03 7.86
N TYR A 376 -10.20 -18.18 7.48
CA TYR A 376 -11.01 -18.30 6.27
C TYR A 376 -11.95 -19.50 6.40
N PRO A 377 -13.26 -19.35 6.13
CA PRO A 377 -14.22 -20.42 6.30
C PRO A 377 -14.20 -21.40 5.12
N LEU A 378 -13.30 -22.37 5.16
CA LEU A 378 -13.19 -23.40 4.13
C LEU A 378 -13.81 -24.71 4.61
N ALA A 379 -14.53 -25.38 3.72
CA ALA A 379 -15.06 -26.74 3.96
C ALA A 379 -13.96 -27.76 4.27
N LEU A 380 -12.74 -27.51 3.80
CA LEU A 380 -11.54 -28.32 4.09
C LEU A 380 -11.13 -28.26 5.58
N PHE A 381 -11.51 -27.23 6.30
CA PHE A 381 -11.18 -27.04 7.72
C PHE A 381 -12.33 -27.42 8.62
N LYS A 382 -12.75 -28.64 8.55
CA LYS A 382 -13.91 -29.18 9.25
C LYS A 382 -13.96 -28.87 10.74
N SER A 383 -12.84 -28.69 11.43
CA SER A 383 -12.76 -28.52 12.88
C SER A 383 -12.33 -27.12 13.35
N MET A 384 -12.07 -26.14 12.45
CA MET A 384 -11.45 -24.88 12.87
C MET A 384 -12.35 -23.66 12.77
N ASP A 385 -12.64 -23.24 11.57
CA ASP A 385 -13.35 -22.00 11.31
C ASP A 385 -14.63 -22.23 10.49
N HIS A 386 -14.80 -23.48 10.03
CA HIS A 386 -16.02 -23.90 9.36
C HIS A 386 -17.00 -24.48 10.37
N PRO A 387 -18.15 -23.89 10.59
CA PRO A 387 -19.10 -24.31 11.61
C PRO A 387 -19.91 -25.57 11.22
N MET A 388 -19.65 -26.12 10.03
CA MET A 388 -20.42 -27.24 9.48
C MET A 388 -20.00 -28.61 10.02
N ASP A 389 -19.28 -28.67 11.15
CA ASP A 389 -18.88 -29.95 11.74
C ASP A 389 -19.15 -30.04 13.23
N GLY A 390 -19.53 -31.24 13.64
CA GLY A 390 -19.64 -31.63 15.02
C GLY A 390 -21.05 -31.94 15.50
N PRO A 391 -21.17 -32.27 16.81
CA PRO A 391 -22.44 -32.69 17.43
C PRO A 391 -23.59 -31.68 17.25
N ARG A 392 -23.27 -30.39 17.09
CA ARG A 392 -24.24 -29.33 16.85
C ARG A 392 -25.07 -29.59 15.59
N LEU A 393 -24.41 -29.83 14.47
CA LEU A 393 -25.07 -30.01 13.18
C LEU A 393 -25.89 -31.29 13.11
N GLN A 394 -25.35 -32.38 13.67
CA GLN A 394 -26.11 -33.65 13.75
C GLN A 394 -27.41 -33.44 14.54
N SER A 395 -27.34 -32.77 15.67
CA SER A 395 -28.52 -32.44 16.47
C SER A 395 -29.46 -31.45 15.76
N GLN A 396 -28.96 -30.43 15.08
CA GLN A 396 -29.77 -29.45 14.36
C GLN A 396 -30.39 -30.07 13.06
N ALA A 397 -29.69 -30.94 12.37
CA ALA A 397 -30.20 -31.58 11.16
C ALA A 397 -31.47 -32.42 11.43
N ILE A 398 -31.57 -33.03 12.62
CA ILE A 398 -32.75 -33.80 13.01
C ILE A 398 -33.96 -32.90 13.25
N TYR A 399 -33.74 -31.72 13.89
CA TYR A 399 -34.86 -30.85 14.36
C TYR A 399 -35.12 -29.65 13.43
N MET A 400 -34.12 -29.21 12.65
CA MET A 400 -34.19 -28.00 11.82
C MET A 400 -33.42 -28.18 10.49
N PRO A 401 -33.79 -29.13 9.64
CA PRO A 401 -33.09 -29.42 8.39
C PRO A 401 -33.01 -28.17 7.47
N PHE A 402 -34.06 -27.34 7.48
CA PHE A 402 -34.08 -26.10 6.70
C PHE A 402 -32.96 -25.12 7.12
N ALA A 403 -32.74 -24.93 8.41
CA ALA A 403 -31.72 -24.03 8.92
C ALA A 403 -30.29 -24.52 8.55
N VAL A 404 -30.06 -25.83 8.66
CA VAL A 404 -28.79 -26.46 8.28
C VAL A 404 -28.55 -26.33 6.78
N ASN A 405 -29.57 -26.56 5.96
CA ASN A 405 -29.47 -26.43 4.50
C ASN A 405 -29.22 -24.98 4.08
N LEU A 406 -29.85 -24.00 4.74
CA LEU A 406 -29.63 -22.57 4.48
C LEU A 406 -28.21 -22.13 4.89
N GLU A 407 -27.72 -22.59 6.03
CA GLU A 407 -26.34 -22.33 6.45
C GLU A 407 -25.35 -22.95 5.45
N LYS A 408 -25.53 -24.21 5.09
CA LYS A 408 -24.70 -24.92 4.10
C LYS A 408 -24.69 -24.21 2.76
N SER A 409 -25.85 -23.93 2.18
CA SER A 409 -25.96 -23.24 0.89
C SER A 409 -25.34 -21.83 0.92
N THR A 410 -25.26 -21.20 2.07
CA THR A 410 -24.58 -19.92 2.24
C THR A 410 -23.06 -20.08 2.21
N TYR A 411 -22.52 -21.12 2.87
CA TYR A 411 -21.07 -21.41 2.82
C TYR A 411 -20.62 -21.91 1.45
N ASP A 412 -21.45 -22.68 0.74
CA ASP A 412 -21.15 -23.18 -0.62
C ASP A 412 -20.94 -22.03 -1.63
N GLN A 413 -21.46 -20.83 -1.34
CA GLN A 413 -21.22 -19.62 -2.14
C GLN A 413 -19.86 -18.94 -1.85
N ILE A 414 -19.16 -19.34 -0.80
CA ILE A 414 -17.85 -18.79 -0.46
C ILE A 414 -16.78 -19.58 -1.22
N GLY A 415 -16.23 -18.99 -2.27
CA GLY A 415 -15.19 -19.61 -3.08
C GLY A 415 -13.82 -19.62 -2.39
N LEU A 416 -12.86 -20.28 -3.03
CA LEU A 416 -11.47 -20.32 -2.56
C LEU A 416 -10.79 -18.96 -2.72
N PRO A 417 -9.85 -18.61 -1.81
CA PRO A 417 -8.93 -17.49 -2.03
C PRO A 417 -7.86 -17.86 -3.07
N ASP A 418 -7.11 -16.87 -3.54
CA ASP A 418 -6.04 -17.12 -4.52
C ASP A 418 -4.87 -17.90 -3.92
N ARG A 419 -4.63 -17.74 -2.60
CA ARG A 419 -3.62 -18.52 -1.87
C ARG A 419 -4.00 -18.68 -0.40
N ILE A 420 -3.77 -19.89 0.12
CA ILE A 420 -3.92 -20.23 1.53
C ILE A 420 -2.54 -20.58 2.07
N PHE A 421 -2.07 -19.86 3.05
CA PHE A 421 -0.90 -20.22 3.84
C PHE A 421 -1.37 -20.97 5.08
N ALA A 422 -1.13 -22.28 5.10
CA ALA A 422 -1.46 -23.16 6.22
C ALA A 422 -0.29 -23.18 7.21
N LEU A 423 -0.43 -22.48 8.32
CA LEU A 423 0.62 -22.36 9.35
C LEU A 423 0.67 -23.61 10.20
N GLN A 424 1.52 -24.54 9.82
CA GLN A 424 1.74 -25.83 10.48
C GLN A 424 2.67 -25.68 11.69
N ALA A 425 2.25 -26.24 12.81
CA ALA A 425 3.00 -26.17 14.05
C ALA A 425 2.79 -27.43 14.89
N ASP A 426 3.71 -27.72 15.80
CA ASP A 426 3.56 -28.74 16.81
C ASP A 426 2.82 -28.20 18.02
N PHE A 427 1.95 -29.01 18.61
CA PHE A 427 1.18 -28.61 19.79
C PHE A 427 2.05 -28.11 20.96
N PRO A 428 3.19 -28.75 21.33
CA PRO A 428 4.04 -28.25 22.40
C PRO A 428 4.61 -26.86 22.13
N ALA A 429 4.92 -26.52 20.88
CA ALA A 429 5.41 -25.20 20.49
C ALA A 429 4.34 -24.11 20.63
N LEU A 430 3.10 -24.45 20.32
CA LEU A 430 1.97 -23.51 20.46
C LEU A 430 1.57 -23.29 21.91
N ARG A 431 1.61 -24.34 22.75
CA ARG A 431 1.29 -24.24 24.18
C ARG A 431 2.23 -23.29 24.91
N LYS A 432 3.53 -23.29 24.56
CA LYS A 432 4.51 -22.32 25.11
C LYS A 432 4.19 -20.86 24.77
N ARG A 433 3.41 -20.62 23.70
CA ARG A 433 3.07 -19.26 23.24
C ARG A 433 1.73 -18.77 23.78
N LYS A 434 0.87 -19.67 24.30
CA LYS A 434 -0.46 -19.34 24.81
C LYS A 434 -0.91 -20.38 25.84
N ASP A 435 -1.02 -19.97 27.13
CA ASP A 435 -1.22 -20.88 28.28
C ASP A 435 -2.67 -21.34 28.50
N ASN A 436 -3.69 -20.56 28.04
CA ASN A 436 -5.11 -20.84 28.31
C ASN A 436 -5.82 -21.45 27.09
N LEU A 437 -5.50 -22.70 26.75
CA LEU A 437 -6.12 -23.40 25.63
C LEU A 437 -6.82 -24.67 26.10
N ASP A 438 -8.05 -24.92 25.59
CA ASP A 438 -8.69 -26.24 25.69
C ASP A 438 -7.85 -27.24 24.89
N GLU A 439 -7.15 -28.12 25.60
CA GLU A 439 -6.12 -29.00 25.03
C GLU A 439 -6.68 -29.90 23.91
N GLN A 440 -7.83 -30.53 24.14
CA GLN A 440 -8.42 -31.46 23.16
C GLN A 440 -8.90 -30.76 21.88
N GLN A 441 -9.56 -29.62 22.02
CA GLN A 441 -10.01 -28.85 20.85
C GLN A 441 -8.81 -28.28 20.09
N HIS A 442 -7.75 -27.91 20.81
CA HIS A 442 -6.56 -27.32 20.20
C HIS A 442 -5.75 -28.34 19.43
N ILE A 443 -5.56 -29.55 19.97
CA ILE A 443 -4.92 -30.68 19.28
C ILE A 443 -5.64 -30.98 17.95
N LYS A 444 -6.97 -31.10 17.97
CA LYS A 444 -7.76 -31.31 16.76
C LYS A 444 -7.54 -30.23 15.71
N LYS A 445 -7.41 -28.97 16.11
CA LYS A 445 -7.12 -27.86 15.19
C LYS A 445 -5.73 -27.97 14.61
N VAL A 446 -4.72 -28.33 15.40
CA VAL A 446 -3.35 -28.53 14.95
C VAL A 446 -3.28 -29.67 13.94
N GLU A 447 -3.88 -30.81 14.25
CA GLU A 447 -3.96 -31.97 13.36
C GLU A 447 -4.63 -31.62 12.04
N ALA A 448 -5.75 -30.90 12.07
CA ALA A 448 -6.48 -30.47 10.87
C ALA A 448 -5.64 -29.59 9.95
N VAL A 449 -4.82 -28.67 10.51
CA VAL A 449 -3.91 -27.84 9.70
C VAL A 449 -2.74 -28.64 9.18
N ASN A 450 -2.15 -29.49 10.03
CA ASN A 450 -0.98 -30.29 9.66
C ASN A 450 -1.33 -31.38 8.62
N ALA A 451 -2.59 -31.81 8.54
CA ALA A 451 -3.09 -32.73 7.52
C ALA A 451 -3.25 -32.08 6.12
N LEU A 452 -3.19 -30.75 6.03
CA LEU A 452 -3.29 -30.06 4.74
C LEU A 452 -2.04 -30.30 3.89
N LYS A 453 -2.26 -30.87 2.71
CA LYS A 453 -1.21 -31.12 1.74
C LYS A 453 -1.04 -29.94 0.79
N PRO A 454 0.15 -29.72 0.24
CA PRO A 454 0.37 -28.75 -0.81
C PRO A 454 -0.59 -28.96 -1.98
N SER A 455 -1.15 -27.88 -2.50
CA SER A 455 -1.97 -27.86 -3.70
C SER A 455 -1.80 -26.53 -4.42
N GLU A 456 -2.45 -26.35 -5.55
CA GLU A 456 -2.39 -25.11 -6.31
C GLU A 456 -2.73 -23.87 -5.47
N CYS A 457 -3.70 -23.97 -4.57
CA CYS A 457 -4.10 -22.86 -3.70
C CYS A 457 -3.61 -22.98 -2.25
N ILE A 458 -3.11 -24.13 -1.79
CA ILE A 458 -2.68 -24.37 -0.40
C ILE A 458 -1.17 -24.53 -0.34
N MET A 459 -0.54 -23.70 0.50
CA MET A 459 0.87 -23.77 0.80
C MET A 459 1.10 -23.94 2.30
N PRO A 460 1.55 -25.12 2.74
CA PRO A 460 1.95 -25.36 4.11
C PRO A 460 3.22 -24.56 4.48
N ILE A 461 3.19 -23.94 5.64
CA ILE A 461 4.32 -23.15 6.18
C ILE A 461 4.61 -23.68 7.59
N ASN A 462 5.80 -24.23 7.80
CA ASN A 462 6.26 -24.64 9.13
C ASN A 462 6.57 -23.41 9.98
N VAL A 463 5.89 -23.24 11.10
CA VAL A 463 6.08 -22.11 12.04
C VAL A 463 6.78 -22.52 13.34
N ASN A 464 7.38 -23.71 13.41
CA ASN A 464 8.21 -24.16 14.54
C ASN A 464 9.64 -23.56 14.51
N ARG A 465 9.91 -22.61 13.65
CA ARG A 465 11.19 -21.93 13.44
C ARG A 465 11.09 -20.43 13.77
N PRO A 466 12.21 -19.69 13.77
CA PRO A 466 12.22 -18.26 14.08
C PRO A 466 11.20 -17.47 13.24
N TYR A 467 10.50 -16.55 13.89
CA TYR A 467 9.45 -15.73 13.27
C TYR A 467 9.90 -15.01 12.00
N GLU A 468 11.11 -14.44 12.04
CA GLU A 468 11.68 -13.69 10.92
C GLU A 468 11.86 -14.57 9.67
N ASP A 469 12.22 -15.83 9.83
CA ASP A 469 12.38 -16.76 8.71
C ASP A 469 11.03 -17.15 8.10
N VAL A 470 10.01 -17.35 8.94
CA VAL A 470 8.64 -17.59 8.51
C VAL A 470 8.11 -16.38 7.73
N LEU A 471 8.35 -15.17 8.24
CA LEU A 471 7.92 -13.93 7.59
C LEU A 471 8.63 -13.71 6.25
N LYS A 472 9.94 -14.01 6.18
CA LYS A 472 10.71 -13.93 4.92
C LYS A 472 10.15 -14.87 3.85
N ASP A 473 9.85 -16.11 4.22
CA ASP A 473 9.28 -17.07 3.28
C ASP A 473 7.90 -16.65 2.81
N LEU A 474 7.03 -16.20 3.71
CA LEU A 474 5.72 -15.68 3.35
C LEU A 474 5.83 -14.49 2.38
N LYS A 475 6.76 -13.56 2.61
CA LYS A 475 7.00 -12.43 1.71
C LYS A 475 7.44 -12.89 0.32
N ARG A 476 8.34 -13.89 0.23
CA ARG A 476 8.80 -14.47 -1.04
C ARG A 476 7.66 -15.11 -1.81
N GLU A 477 6.84 -15.91 -1.13
CA GLU A 477 5.72 -16.60 -1.75
C GLU A 477 4.59 -15.65 -2.17
N ILE A 478 4.31 -14.63 -1.36
CA ILE A 478 3.36 -13.58 -1.73
C ILE A 478 3.88 -12.81 -2.95
N TRP A 479 5.18 -12.50 -3.00
CA TRP A 479 5.76 -11.84 -4.17
C TRP A 479 5.60 -12.64 -5.47
N ARG A 480 5.77 -13.96 -5.42
CA ARG A 480 5.54 -14.85 -6.57
C ARG A 480 4.08 -14.87 -7.03
N LEU A 481 3.15 -14.63 -6.12
CA LEU A 481 1.72 -14.63 -6.41
C LEU A 481 1.25 -13.32 -7.08
N LEU A 482 1.93 -12.22 -6.79
CA LEU A 482 1.62 -10.89 -7.35
C LEU A 482 2.11 -10.74 -8.77
#